data_f0c41da87e912d224e8ea5a554434c9c
#
_entry.id   f0c41da87e912d224e8ea5a554434c9c
#
_cell.length_a   1.000
_cell.length_b   1.000
_cell.length_c   1.000
_cell.angle_alpha   90.00
_cell.angle_beta   90.00
_cell.angle_gamma   90.00
#
_symmetry.space_group_name_H-M   'P 1'
#
loop_
_entity.id
_entity.type
_entity.pdbx_description
1 polymer ?
#
loop_
_entity_poly.entity_id
_entity_poly.type
_entity_poly.pdbx_seq_one_letter_code
_entity_poly.pdbx_strand_id
1 'polypeptide(L)'
;LIGAVLNQRPQLFGAAIAEVPFVDVLNSMLNPDLPLTVTEYDEWGNPQEPEVHARIAAYAPYENVRAQDYPHLLVVAGYNDSRVQYWEAAKWVAKLRATRTDANLLLLKTDLGAGHGGMSGRYQGLKDVALEYAFLLKVLGLV
;
A
#
# COMPACT_ATOMS: atom_id res chain seq x y z
N LEU A 1 1.94 -8.03 0.40
CA LEU A 1 2.70 -8.49 1.58
C LEU A 1 2.77 -7.41 2.66
N ILE A 2 3.39 -6.23 2.41
CA ILE A 2 3.68 -5.21 3.45
C ILE A 2 2.45 -4.86 4.28
N GLY A 3 1.34 -4.45 3.67
CA GLY A 3 0.14 -4.05 4.42
C GLY A 3 -0.43 -5.15 5.32
N ALA A 4 -0.39 -6.41 4.88
CA ALA A 4 -0.88 -7.55 5.66
C ALA A 4 0.00 -7.82 6.90
N VAL A 5 1.34 -7.84 6.74
CA VAL A 5 2.25 -8.10 7.87
C VAL A 5 2.26 -6.96 8.88
N LEU A 6 2.09 -5.71 8.44
CA LEU A 6 1.95 -4.56 9.34
C LEU A 6 0.67 -4.61 10.18
N ASN A 7 -0.42 -5.15 9.64
CA ASN A 7 -1.64 -5.40 10.44
C ASN A 7 -1.46 -6.53 11.45
N GLN A 8 -0.71 -7.59 11.08
CA GLN A 8 -0.59 -8.80 11.90
C GLN A 8 0.49 -8.71 12.97
N ARG A 9 1.62 -8.07 12.66
CA ARG A 9 2.81 -8.01 13.52
C ARG A 9 3.51 -6.65 13.42
N PRO A 10 2.83 -5.51 13.67
CA PRO A 10 3.41 -4.18 13.51
C PRO A 10 4.67 -3.98 14.36
N GLN A 11 4.72 -4.60 15.54
CA GLN A 11 5.83 -4.46 16.49
C GLN A 11 7.17 -5.05 16.00
N LEU A 12 7.17 -5.79 14.90
CA LEU A 12 8.42 -6.34 14.33
C LEU A 12 9.14 -5.34 13.43
N PHE A 13 8.52 -4.20 13.13
CA PHE A 13 9.03 -3.24 12.17
C PHE A 13 9.22 -1.87 12.80
N GLY A 14 10.38 -1.26 12.67
CA GLY A 14 10.61 0.14 13.05
C GLY A 14 10.11 1.10 11.98
N ALA A 15 10.26 0.73 10.72
CA ALA A 15 9.79 1.48 9.57
C ALA A 15 9.43 0.54 8.41
N ALA A 16 8.58 1.03 7.49
CA ALA A 16 8.26 0.34 6.25
C ALA A 16 8.09 1.35 5.10
N ILE A 17 8.40 0.91 3.88
CA ILE A 17 8.09 1.61 2.63
C ILE A 17 7.19 0.68 1.81
N ALA A 18 6.08 1.23 1.33
CA ALA A 18 5.13 0.53 0.49
C ALA A 18 5.00 1.27 -0.85
N GLU A 19 5.62 0.72 -1.89
CA GLU A 19 5.59 1.25 -3.24
C GLU A 19 4.46 0.59 -4.03
N VAL A 20 3.66 1.41 -4.69
CA VAL A 20 2.49 0.98 -5.49
C VAL A 20 1.70 -0.17 -4.84
N PRO A 21 1.29 -0.02 -3.57
CA PRO A 21 0.82 -1.15 -2.78
C PRO A 21 -0.59 -1.59 -3.17
N PHE A 22 -0.73 -2.87 -3.53
CA PHE A 22 -2.01 -3.54 -3.72
C PHE A 22 -2.63 -3.86 -2.35
N VAL A 23 -3.38 -2.93 -1.80
CA VAL A 23 -3.86 -2.97 -0.40
C VAL A 23 -5.38 -3.01 -0.25
N ASP A 24 -6.13 -2.64 -1.29
CA ASP A 24 -7.59 -2.76 -1.33
C ASP A 24 -8.02 -4.02 -2.09
N VAL A 25 -7.33 -5.12 -1.81
CA VAL A 25 -7.35 -6.37 -2.58
C VAL A 25 -8.77 -6.88 -2.81
N LEU A 26 -9.58 -6.91 -1.75
CA LEU A 26 -10.92 -7.47 -1.83
C LEU A 26 -11.82 -6.67 -2.78
N ASN A 27 -11.83 -5.34 -2.64
CA ASN A 27 -12.65 -4.48 -3.49
C ASN A 27 -12.15 -4.47 -4.94
N SER A 28 -10.84 -4.44 -5.15
CA SER A 28 -10.25 -4.48 -6.50
C SER A 28 -10.56 -5.81 -7.20
N MET A 29 -10.43 -6.94 -6.50
CA MET A 29 -10.73 -8.25 -7.06
C MET A 29 -12.24 -8.52 -7.23
N LEU A 30 -13.11 -7.75 -6.59
CA LEU A 30 -14.56 -7.78 -6.82
C LEU A 30 -15.00 -6.95 -8.03
N ASN A 31 -14.13 -6.10 -8.57
CA ASN A 31 -14.43 -5.23 -9.70
C ASN A 31 -13.82 -5.77 -11.00
N PRO A 32 -14.60 -6.51 -11.84
CA PRO A 32 -14.09 -7.09 -13.08
C PRO A 32 -13.76 -6.06 -14.17
N ASP A 33 -14.17 -4.80 -14.00
CA ASP A 33 -13.87 -3.73 -14.94
C ASP A 33 -12.45 -3.16 -14.78
N LEU A 34 -11.76 -3.49 -13.69
CA LEU A 34 -10.36 -3.11 -13.51
C LEU A 34 -9.44 -3.97 -14.38
N PRO A 35 -8.38 -3.39 -14.95
CA PRO A 35 -7.60 -4.00 -16.03
C PRO A 35 -7.03 -5.40 -15.75
N LEU A 36 -6.66 -5.74 -14.56
CA LEU A 36 -6.00 -7.03 -14.26
C LEU A 36 -6.90 -8.01 -13.51
N THR A 37 -8.01 -7.57 -12.96
CA THR A 37 -8.84 -8.34 -12.03
C THR A 37 -9.18 -9.74 -12.52
N VAL A 38 -9.80 -9.84 -13.70
CA VAL A 38 -10.26 -11.14 -14.23
C VAL A 38 -9.10 -12.07 -14.56
N THR A 39 -8.00 -11.53 -15.08
CA THR A 39 -6.81 -12.33 -15.44
C THR A 39 -6.05 -12.83 -14.22
N GLU A 40 -6.23 -12.19 -13.07
CA GLU A 40 -5.56 -12.55 -11.82
C GLU A 40 -6.41 -13.47 -10.91
N TYR A 41 -7.61 -13.87 -11.34
CA TYR A 41 -8.41 -14.85 -10.58
C TYR A 41 -7.70 -16.21 -10.41
N ASP A 42 -6.84 -16.59 -11.34
CA ASP A 42 -6.05 -17.83 -11.23
C ASP A 42 -5.03 -17.74 -10.08
N GLU A 43 -4.54 -16.54 -9.77
CA GLU A 43 -3.56 -16.30 -8.70
C GLU A 43 -4.23 -16.06 -7.35
N TRP A 44 -5.18 -15.13 -7.28
CA TRP A 44 -5.81 -14.70 -6.02
C TRP A 44 -7.08 -15.49 -5.69
N GLY A 45 -7.75 -16.04 -6.69
CA GLY A 45 -9.10 -16.57 -6.63
C GLY A 45 -10.15 -15.50 -6.93
N ASN A 46 -11.35 -15.94 -7.27
CA ASN A 46 -12.48 -15.06 -7.53
C ASN A 46 -13.27 -14.80 -6.24
N PRO A 47 -13.23 -13.59 -5.65
CA PRO A 47 -13.93 -13.28 -4.39
C PRO A 47 -15.46 -13.20 -4.52
N GLN A 48 -16.04 -13.39 -5.71
CA GLN A 48 -17.48 -13.64 -5.85
C GLN A 48 -17.86 -15.01 -5.25
N GLU A 49 -16.91 -15.92 -5.11
CA GLU A 49 -17.08 -17.18 -4.39
C GLU A 49 -16.94 -16.95 -2.87
N PRO A 50 -17.93 -17.36 -2.05
CA PRO A 50 -17.92 -17.05 -0.62
C PRO A 50 -16.67 -17.52 0.14
N GLU A 51 -16.13 -18.68 -0.19
CA GLU A 51 -14.93 -19.25 0.44
C GLU A 51 -13.68 -18.43 0.08
N VAL A 52 -13.56 -18.01 -1.18
CA VAL A 52 -12.46 -17.16 -1.66
C VAL A 52 -12.55 -15.78 -1.02
N HIS A 53 -13.76 -15.20 -0.98
CA HIS A 53 -14.02 -13.93 -0.29
C HIS A 53 -13.55 -13.97 1.16
N ALA A 54 -13.98 -14.98 1.92
CA ALA A 54 -13.61 -15.13 3.32
C ALA A 54 -12.08 -15.27 3.51
N ARG A 55 -11.41 -16.01 2.61
CA ARG A 55 -9.96 -16.18 2.63
C ARG A 55 -9.23 -14.87 2.36
N ILE A 56 -9.63 -14.11 1.35
CA ILE A 56 -9.02 -12.81 1.02
C ILE A 56 -9.29 -11.81 2.14
N ALA A 57 -10.52 -11.69 2.63
CA ALA A 57 -10.90 -10.79 3.71
C ALA A 57 -10.08 -11.00 4.98
N ALA A 58 -9.65 -12.24 5.26
CA ALA A 58 -8.87 -12.58 6.45
C ALA A 58 -7.48 -11.92 6.50
N TYR A 59 -6.90 -11.55 5.34
CA TYR A 59 -5.57 -10.93 5.28
C TYR A 59 -5.53 -9.60 4.51
N ALA A 60 -6.59 -9.22 3.82
CA ALA A 60 -6.63 -8.02 2.99
C ALA A 60 -6.25 -6.77 3.80
N PRO A 61 -5.23 -6.01 3.36
CA PRO A 61 -4.66 -4.96 4.19
C PRO A 61 -5.65 -3.88 4.59
N TYR A 62 -6.47 -3.42 3.66
CA TYR A 62 -7.44 -2.35 3.91
C TYR A 62 -8.50 -2.77 4.93
N GLU A 63 -9.07 -3.95 4.79
CA GLU A 63 -10.12 -4.47 5.67
C GLU A 63 -9.62 -4.64 7.09
N ASN A 64 -8.37 -5.09 7.25
CA ASN A 64 -7.78 -5.45 8.55
C ASN A 64 -7.03 -4.31 9.25
N VAL A 65 -7.14 -3.06 8.80
CA VAL A 65 -6.68 -1.91 9.58
C VAL A 65 -7.48 -1.82 10.88
N ARG A 66 -6.78 -1.73 12.01
CA ARG A 66 -7.38 -1.68 13.34
C ARG A 66 -6.71 -0.65 14.25
N ALA A 67 -7.33 -0.35 15.39
CA ALA A 67 -6.76 0.52 16.41
C ALA A 67 -5.58 -0.19 17.10
N GLN A 68 -4.36 0.14 16.66
CA GLN A 68 -3.10 -0.35 17.19
C GLN A 68 -1.98 0.59 16.77
N ASP A 69 -0.80 0.41 17.35
CA ASP A 69 0.40 1.13 16.94
C ASP A 69 0.98 0.50 15.67
N TYR A 70 1.27 1.35 14.67
CA TYR A 70 1.93 0.99 13.42
C TYR A 70 3.34 1.59 13.38
N PRO A 71 4.29 0.97 12.65
CA PRO A 71 5.61 1.55 12.47
C PRO A 71 5.56 2.85 11.64
N HIS A 72 6.67 3.55 11.55
CA HIS A 72 6.82 4.62 10.56
C HIS A 72 6.56 4.06 9.17
N LEU A 73 5.75 4.75 8.36
CA LEU A 73 5.33 4.25 7.04
C LEU A 73 5.39 5.34 5.98
N LEU A 74 6.11 5.07 4.91
CA LEU A 74 6.07 5.82 3.66
C LEU A 74 5.30 5.01 2.61
N VAL A 75 4.26 5.59 2.04
CA VAL A 75 3.48 5.00 0.95
C VAL A 75 3.69 5.82 -0.30
N VAL A 76 4.04 5.17 -1.41
CA VAL A 76 4.27 5.81 -2.71
C VAL A 76 3.32 5.24 -3.74
N ALA A 77 2.66 6.09 -4.53
CA ALA A 77 1.73 5.70 -5.58
C ALA A 77 1.87 6.59 -6.82
N GLY A 78 1.59 6.05 -7.98
CA GLY A 78 1.47 6.79 -9.24
C GLY A 78 0.00 7.09 -9.56
N TYR A 79 -0.32 8.33 -9.90
CA TYR A 79 -1.69 8.72 -10.23
C TYR A 79 -2.22 8.02 -11.49
N ASN A 80 -1.33 7.79 -12.47
CA ASN A 80 -1.65 7.12 -13.74
C ASN A 80 -1.29 5.62 -13.71
N ASP A 81 -1.23 5.01 -12.53
CA ASP A 81 -0.98 3.59 -12.41
C ASP A 81 -2.20 2.80 -12.92
N SER A 82 -1.99 2.01 -13.98
CA SER A 82 -3.02 1.18 -14.61
C SER A 82 -3.11 -0.23 -14.03
N ARG A 83 -2.19 -0.61 -13.14
CA ARG A 83 -2.15 -1.94 -12.50
C ARG A 83 -2.72 -1.90 -11.08
N VAL A 84 -2.19 -0.97 -10.27
CA VAL A 84 -2.64 -0.75 -8.90
C VAL A 84 -3.12 0.69 -8.78
N GLN A 85 -4.38 0.87 -8.64
CA GLN A 85 -5.02 2.18 -8.69
C GLN A 85 -4.56 3.06 -7.51
N TYR A 86 -4.24 4.32 -7.78
CA TYR A 86 -3.72 5.26 -6.76
C TYR A 86 -4.65 5.41 -5.55
N TRP A 87 -5.95 5.23 -5.74
CA TRP A 87 -6.91 5.34 -4.64
C TRP A 87 -6.80 4.21 -3.62
N GLU A 88 -6.22 3.06 -3.94
CA GLU A 88 -5.96 2.01 -2.97
C GLU A 88 -5.01 2.51 -1.88
N ALA A 89 -3.88 3.06 -2.29
CA ALA A 89 -2.92 3.68 -1.37
C ALA A 89 -3.55 4.83 -0.59
N ALA A 90 -4.31 5.70 -1.26
CA ALA A 90 -4.93 6.88 -0.64
C ALA A 90 -5.98 6.47 0.42
N LYS A 91 -6.87 5.53 0.09
CA LYS A 91 -7.88 4.99 1.02
C LYS A 91 -7.22 4.33 2.22
N TRP A 92 -6.21 3.50 1.96
CA TRP A 92 -5.51 2.77 3.02
C TRP A 92 -4.83 3.74 4.00
N VAL A 93 -4.09 4.74 3.49
CA VAL A 93 -3.46 5.76 4.34
C VAL A 93 -4.51 6.58 5.10
N ALA A 94 -5.63 6.94 4.48
CA ALA A 94 -6.71 7.65 5.15
C ALA A 94 -7.29 6.83 6.31
N LYS A 95 -7.53 5.52 6.09
CA LYS A 95 -8.03 4.61 7.12
C LYS A 95 -7.01 4.43 8.25
N LEU A 96 -5.73 4.26 7.93
CA LEU A 96 -4.66 4.21 8.94
C LEU A 96 -4.63 5.47 9.79
N ARG A 97 -4.69 6.67 9.17
CA ARG A 97 -4.72 7.95 9.91
C ARG A 97 -5.89 8.09 10.86
N ALA A 98 -7.05 7.57 10.46
CA ALA A 98 -8.26 7.63 11.28
C ALA A 98 -8.30 6.58 12.41
N THR A 99 -7.47 5.53 12.32
CA THR A 99 -7.65 4.33 13.15
C THR A 99 -6.46 4.05 14.08
N ARG A 100 -5.22 4.32 13.63
CA ARG A 100 -4.00 4.02 14.41
C ARG A 100 -3.93 4.79 15.72
N THR A 101 -3.19 4.25 16.69
CA THR A 101 -3.05 4.81 18.05
C THR A 101 -1.68 5.45 18.31
N ASP A 102 -0.72 5.25 17.41
CA ASP A 102 0.64 5.78 17.49
C ASP A 102 0.77 7.22 16.95
N ALA A 103 1.95 7.83 17.16
CA ALA A 103 2.34 9.12 16.63
C ALA A 103 3.48 9.04 15.58
N ASN A 104 3.74 7.84 15.05
CA ASN A 104 4.78 7.60 14.07
C ASN A 104 4.52 8.34 12.75
N LEU A 105 5.55 8.59 11.94
CA LEU A 105 5.38 9.20 10.63
C LEU A 105 4.54 8.29 9.73
N LEU A 106 3.50 8.85 9.12
CA LEU A 106 2.70 8.21 8.07
C LEU A 106 2.60 9.18 6.89
N LEU A 107 3.38 8.92 5.87
CA LEU A 107 3.50 9.75 4.69
C LEU A 107 2.87 9.06 3.49
N LEU A 108 2.17 9.83 2.66
CA LEU A 108 1.71 9.42 1.34
C LEU A 108 2.29 10.36 0.30
N LYS A 109 3.02 9.82 -0.64
CA LYS A 109 3.42 10.50 -1.87
C LYS A 109 2.62 9.91 -3.03
N THR A 110 1.81 10.74 -3.69
CA THR A 110 1.19 10.39 -4.97
C THR A 110 1.83 11.23 -6.06
N ASP A 111 2.52 10.59 -6.98
CA ASP A 111 3.12 11.26 -8.13
C ASP A 111 2.09 11.39 -9.25
N LEU A 112 1.73 12.63 -9.58
CA LEU A 112 0.65 12.94 -10.53
C LEU A 112 1.02 12.63 -11.99
N GLY A 113 2.31 12.52 -12.28
CA GLY A 113 2.80 12.19 -13.63
C GLY A 113 3.24 10.72 -13.81
N ALA A 114 3.27 9.97 -12.70
CA ALA A 114 3.80 8.59 -12.71
C ALA A 114 2.73 7.54 -12.97
N GLY A 115 3.14 6.47 -13.66
CA GLY A 115 2.43 5.19 -13.71
C GLY A 115 3.02 4.18 -12.72
N HIS A 116 2.82 2.88 -12.96
CA HIS A 116 3.27 1.79 -12.07
C HIS A 116 4.79 1.74 -11.86
N GLY A 117 5.57 2.10 -12.87
CA GLY A 117 7.04 2.11 -12.81
C GLY A 117 7.66 3.43 -12.34
N GLY A 118 6.86 4.36 -11.77
CA GLY A 118 7.33 5.68 -11.37
C GLY A 118 7.36 6.69 -12.53
N MET A 119 8.03 7.82 -12.31
CA MET A 119 8.19 8.88 -13.31
C MET A 119 9.13 8.48 -14.44
N SER A 120 8.75 8.80 -15.67
CA SER A 120 9.64 8.69 -16.83
C SER A 120 10.77 9.70 -16.75
N GLY A 121 11.98 9.28 -17.14
CA GLY A 121 13.14 10.16 -17.22
C GLY A 121 14.36 9.62 -16.47
N ARG A 122 15.54 9.78 -17.06
CA ARG A 122 16.80 9.18 -16.62
C ARG A 122 17.16 9.43 -15.14
N TYR A 123 16.79 10.59 -14.62
CA TYR A 123 17.17 11.01 -13.26
C TYR A 123 15.98 11.16 -12.31
N GLN A 124 14.74 10.98 -12.79
CA GLN A 124 13.57 11.20 -11.94
C GLN A 124 13.48 10.12 -10.84
N GLY A 125 13.74 8.86 -11.17
CA GLY A 125 13.77 7.78 -10.19
C GLY A 125 14.79 7.99 -9.04
N LEU A 126 15.88 8.75 -9.27
CA LEU A 126 16.82 9.08 -8.21
C LEU A 126 16.23 9.98 -7.12
N LYS A 127 15.22 10.79 -7.46
CA LYS A 127 14.50 11.62 -6.47
C LYS A 127 13.65 10.74 -5.55
N ASP A 128 13.06 9.68 -6.10
CA ASP A 128 12.26 8.73 -5.33
C ASP A 128 13.16 7.96 -4.37
N VAL A 129 14.27 7.42 -4.86
CA VAL A 129 15.30 6.79 -4.04
C VAL A 129 15.82 7.75 -2.94
N ALA A 130 16.07 9.02 -3.27
CA ALA A 130 16.51 10.00 -2.29
C ALA A 130 15.47 10.27 -1.20
N LEU A 131 14.18 10.31 -1.56
CA LEU A 131 13.09 10.45 -0.59
C LEU A 131 13.03 9.25 0.36
N GLU A 132 13.15 8.04 -0.17
CA GLU A 132 13.14 6.80 0.62
C GLU A 132 14.30 6.75 1.61
N TYR A 133 15.52 7.07 1.15
CA TYR A 133 16.66 7.19 2.06
C TYR A 133 16.50 8.30 3.09
N ALA A 134 15.98 9.47 2.70
CA ALA A 134 15.71 10.56 3.64
C ALA A 134 14.70 10.15 4.71
N PHE A 135 13.63 9.44 4.31
CA PHE A 135 12.66 8.87 5.25
C PHE A 135 13.33 7.89 6.23
N LEU A 136 14.09 6.92 5.71
CA LEU A 136 14.76 5.92 6.55
C LEU A 136 15.78 6.57 7.52
N LEU A 137 16.63 7.47 7.03
CA LEU A 137 17.62 8.17 7.87
C LEU A 137 16.94 8.97 8.98
N LYS A 138 15.84 9.66 8.66
CA LYS A 138 15.07 10.42 9.64
C LYS A 138 14.46 9.53 10.72
N VAL A 139 13.80 8.44 10.34
CA VAL A 139 13.11 7.58 11.33
C VAL A 139 14.07 6.73 12.14
N LEU A 140 15.29 6.50 11.65
CA LEU A 140 16.37 5.85 12.36
C LEU A 140 17.20 6.81 13.25
N GLY A 141 16.89 8.10 13.22
CA GLY A 141 17.60 9.11 14.02
C GLY A 141 19.05 9.36 13.56
N LEU A 142 19.33 9.16 12.26
CA LEU A 142 20.65 9.35 11.68
C LEU A 142 20.84 10.75 11.07
N VAL A 143 19.79 11.53 11.01
CA VAL A 143 19.75 12.95 10.58
C VAL A 143 18.71 13.71 11.38
#